data_73c71e60826b0d18adb04d8073b5dde9
#
_entry.id   73c71e60826b0d18adb04d8073b5dde9
#
_cell.length_a   1.000
_cell.length_b   1.000
_cell.length_c   1.000
_cell.angle_alpha   90.00
_cell.angle_beta   90.00
_cell.angle_gamma   90.00
#
_symmetry.space_group_name_H-M   'P 1'
#
loop_
_entity.id
_entity.type
_entity.pdbx_description
1 polymer ?
#
loop_
_entity_poly.entity_id
_entity_poly.type
_entity_poly.pdbx_seq_one_letter_code
_entity_poly.pdbx_strand_id
1 'polypeptide(L)'
;MSLAPTAQPFHFDGIPDESDGQRVGVLLSHGFTGSPASMVPWGRHLADQGSAVAVPRLPGHGTTWKQMNGTGWQDWYDELEQEFDKLSANCDQVVVGGLSMGGGLALKLAADRGNDVAGVILVNAAVASSNKQLLAVPLLKRVIPSMPGITNDIKKPGQVEYGYDRVPLKALGSMLAGWKDLRRDLPKVTQPILLFRSAEDHVVDPSSARIIASQVSSRDVQERILENSYHVATLDNDAPSIFEESVKFIRQVTGP
;
A
#
# COMPACT_ATOMS: atom_id res chain seq x y z
N MET A 1 4.88 1.42 25.92
CA MET A 1 4.75 2.69 25.20
C MET A 1 3.39 2.66 24.52
N SER A 2 2.58 3.70 24.71
CA SER A 2 1.30 3.81 24.00
C SER A 2 1.54 4.07 22.51
N LEU A 3 0.74 3.45 21.66
CA LEU A 3 0.70 3.76 20.23
C LEU A 3 0.41 5.24 20.02
N ALA A 4 0.99 5.84 18.97
CA ALA A 4 0.56 7.16 18.56
C ALA A 4 -0.95 7.11 18.24
N PRO A 5 -1.76 8.05 18.70
CA PRO A 5 -3.21 8.04 18.44
C PRO A 5 -3.56 7.93 16.95
N THR A 6 -2.71 8.47 16.09
CA THR A 6 -2.82 8.45 14.63
C THR A 6 -2.42 7.12 13.98
N ALA A 7 -1.82 6.19 14.73
CA ALA A 7 -1.37 4.89 14.23
C ALA A 7 -2.39 3.76 14.46
N GLN A 8 -3.64 4.10 14.82
CA GLN A 8 -4.69 3.11 15.04
C GLN A 8 -5.13 2.51 13.70
N PRO A 9 -5.37 1.19 13.63
CA PRO A 9 -6.01 0.58 12.47
C PRO A 9 -7.43 1.13 12.30
N PHE A 10 -7.97 1.02 11.09
CA PHE A 10 -9.35 1.38 10.79
C PHE A 10 -10.07 0.18 10.19
N HIS A 11 -11.25 -0.11 10.70
CA HIS A 11 -12.14 -1.17 10.20
C HIS A 11 -13.56 -0.64 10.08
N PHE A 12 -14.25 -1.08 9.04
CA PHE A 12 -15.67 -0.86 8.83
C PHE A 12 -16.27 -2.11 8.18
N ASP A 13 -17.36 -2.63 8.71
CA ASP A 13 -17.93 -3.93 8.28
C ASP A 13 -18.67 -3.86 6.94
N GLY A 14 -18.85 -2.67 6.38
CA GLY A 14 -19.55 -2.45 5.13
C GLY A 14 -21.07 -2.55 5.24
N ILE A 15 -21.74 -2.12 4.16
CA ILE A 15 -23.19 -2.19 3.99
C ILE A 15 -23.43 -3.00 2.73
N PRO A 16 -24.21 -4.11 2.77
CA PRO A 16 -24.58 -4.85 1.56
C PRO A 16 -25.26 -3.93 0.55
N ASP A 17 -24.97 -4.12 -0.74
CA ASP A 17 -25.66 -3.38 -1.80
C ASP A 17 -27.16 -3.66 -1.76
N GLU A 18 -27.98 -2.62 -1.89
CA GLU A 18 -29.44 -2.73 -1.80
C GLU A 18 -30.06 -3.49 -2.99
N SER A 19 -29.37 -3.55 -4.13
CA SER A 19 -29.88 -4.15 -5.36
C SER A 19 -29.69 -5.65 -5.43
N ASP A 20 -28.54 -6.17 -4.96
CA ASP A 20 -28.18 -7.59 -5.08
C ASP A 20 -27.69 -8.21 -3.77
N GLY A 21 -27.57 -7.43 -2.72
CA GLY A 21 -27.08 -7.86 -1.41
C GLY A 21 -25.58 -8.11 -1.34
N GLN A 22 -24.83 -7.81 -2.42
CA GLN A 22 -23.40 -8.04 -2.49
C GLN A 22 -22.63 -7.17 -1.48
N ARG A 23 -21.64 -7.75 -0.86
CA ARG A 23 -20.73 -7.04 0.05
C ARG A 23 -19.32 -7.03 -0.54
N VAL A 24 -18.80 -5.83 -0.81
CA VAL A 24 -17.46 -5.62 -1.35
C VAL A 24 -16.52 -5.21 -0.22
N GLY A 25 -15.40 -5.93 -0.08
CA GLY A 25 -14.31 -5.64 0.84
C GLY A 25 -13.18 -4.87 0.17
N VAL A 26 -12.55 -3.95 0.91
CA VAL A 26 -11.35 -3.23 0.47
C VAL A 26 -10.29 -3.27 1.58
N LEU A 27 -9.13 -3.82 1.24
CA LEU A 27 -7.97 -3.91 2.11
C LEU A 27 -6.92 -2.88 1.68
N LEU A 28 -6.54 -1.95 2.56
CA LEU A 28 -5.58 -0.89 2.26
C LEU A 28 -4.33 -0.98 3.13
N SER A 29 -3.15 -1.03 2.50
CA SER A 29 -1.86 -1.12 3.18
C SER A 29 -1.06 0.19 3.07
N HIS A 30 -0.53 0.67 4.21
CA HIS A 30 0.34 1.85 4.27
C HIS A 30 1.78 1.55 3.86
N GLY A 31 2.59 2.61 3.71
CA GLY A 31 3.99 2.56 3.29
C GLY A 31 4.97 2.22 4.42
N PHE A 32 6.24 1.99 4.01
CA PHE A 32 7.39 1.77 4.88
C PHE A 32 7.61 2.98 5.79
N THR A 33 7.85 2.75 7.07
CA THR A 33 7.97 3.78 8.13
C THR A 33 6.72 4.61 8.43
N GLY A 34 5.69 4.54 7.60
CA GLY A 34 4.42 5.21 7.78
C GLY A 34 3.50 4.54 8.82
N SER A 35 2.22 4.81 8.73
CA SER A 35 1.19 4.25 9.62
C SER A 35 -0.18 4.27 8.94
N PRO A 36 -1.21 3.63 9.52
CA PRO A 36 -2.58 3.71 8.99
C PRO A 36 -3.09 5.12 8.73
N ALA A 37 -2.56 6.12 9.44
CA ALA A 37 -2.95 7.53 9.28
C ALA A 37 -2.89 8.03 7.83
N SER A 38 -1.95 7.53 7.03
CA SER A 38 -1.83 7.91 5.61
C SER A 38 -2.91 7.27 4.71
N MET A 39 -3.59 6.23 5.19
CA MET A 39 -4.59 5.47 4.42
C MET A 39 -6.01 5.65 4.95
N VAL A 40 -6.18 6.02 6.22
CA VAL A 40 -7.49 6.15 6.87
C VAL A 40 -8.44 7.12 6.15
N PRO A 41 -8.02 8.30 5.65
CA PRO A 41 -8.91 9.17 4.88
C PRO A 41 -9.48 8.49 3.63
N TRP A 42 -8.66 7.74 2.90
CA TRP A 42 -9.10 6.94 1.77
C TRP A 42 -10.04 5.81 2.19
N GLY A 43 -9.67 5.06 3.24
CA GLY A 43 -10.53 4.01 3.79
C GLY A 43 -11.89 4.51 4.25
N ARG A 44 -11.97 5.68 4.89
CA ARG A 44 -13.25 6.32 5.29
C ARG A 44 -14.11 6.67 4.09
N HIS A 45 -13.50 7.26 3.06
CA HIS A 45 -14.24 7.59 1.83
C HIS A 45 -14.87 6.34 1.19
N LEU A 46 -14.14 5.21 1.15
CA LEU A 46 -14.67 3.94 0.64
C LEU A 46 -15.75 3.34 1.55
N ALA A 47 -15.59 3.47 2.87
CA ALA A 47 -16.61 3.07 3.84
C ALA A 47 -17.90 3.89 3.69
N ASP A 48 -17.80 5.20 3.45
CA ASP A 48 -18.95 6.08 3.18
C ASP A 48 -19.67 5.70 1.87
N GLN A 49 -19.02 4.96 0.97
CA GLN A 49 -19.61 4.39 -0.25
C GLN A 49 -20.15 2.97 -0.05
N GLY A 50 -20.16 2.47 1.19
CA GLY A 50 -20.74 1.18 1.57
C GLY A 50 -19.76 0.00 1.61
N SER A 51 -18.51 0.13 1.11
CA SER A 51 -17.53 -0.96 1.15
C SER A 51 -17.15 -1.35 2.56
N ALA A 52 -16.99 -2.64 2.83
CA ALA A 52 -16.26 -3.09 4.01
C ALA A 52 -14.78 -2.74 3.86
N VAL A 53 -14.17 -2.15 4.89
CA VAL A 53 -12.80 -1.62 4.77
C VAL A 53 -11.93 -2.09 5.92
N ALA A 54 -10.71 -2.55 5.60
CA ALA A 54 -9.66 -2.79 6.56
C ALA A 54 -8.40 -1.99 6.20
N VAL A 55 -7.90 -1.24 7.18
CA VAL A 55 -6.62 -0.52 7.12
C VAL A 55 -5.79 -0.99 8.31
N PRO A 56 -5.08 -2.12 8.21
CA PRO A 56 -4.30 -2.65 9.30
C PRO A 56 -3.08 -1.78 9.62
N ARG A 57 -2.59 -1.93 10.84
CA ARG A 57 -1.30 -1.40 11.24
C ARG A 57 -0.25 -2.51 11.16
N LEU A 58 0.62 -2.42 10.20
CA LEU A 58 1.67 -3.42 10.00
C LEU A 58 2.60 -3.53 11.23
N PRO A 59 3.08 -4.72 11.59
CA PRO A 59 3.97 -4.94 12.71
C PRO A 59 5.17 -3.98 12.75
N GLY A 60 5.46 -3.43 13.92
CA GLY A 60 6.54 -2.46 14.13
C GLY A 60 6.24 -1.02 13.73
N HIS A 61 5.20 -0.76 12.92
CA HIS A 61 4.81 0.59 12.50
C HIS A 61 3.95 1.31 13.57
N GLY A 62 3.98 2.64 13.55
CA GLY A 62 3.27 3.46 14.54
C GLY A 62 3.80 3.37 15.97
N THR A 63 5.02 2.88 16.15
CA THR A 63 5.70 2.66 17.44
C THR A 63 7.02 3.44 17.50
N THR A 64 8.14 2.76 17.29
CA THR A 64 9.47 3.35 17.15
C THR A 64 10.24 2.66 16.02
N TRP A 65 11.14 3.38 15.35
CA TRP A 65 12.01 2.78 14.33
C TRP A 65 12.83 1.58 14.90
N LYS A 66 13.12 1.56 16.21
CA LYS A 66 13.82 0.44 16.86
C LYS A 66 12.97 -0.82 16.89
N GLN A 67 11.69 -0.69 17.21
CA GLN A 67 10.74 -1.81 17.18
C GLN A 67 10.51 -2.29 15.75
N MET A 68 10.34 -1.37 14.79
CA MET A 68 10.22 -1.71 13.37
C MET A 68 11.46 -2.44 12.85
N ASN A 69 12.66 -2.13 13.37
CA ASN A 69 13.89 -2.82 12.98
C ASN A 69 13.97 -4.29 13.43
N GLY A 70 13.03 -4.73 14.25
CA GLY A 70 12.80 -6.14 14.64
C GLY A 70 11.78 -6.86 13.79
N THR A 71 11.15 -6.18 12.81
CA THR A 71 10.14 -6.74 11.88
C THR A 71 10.64 -6.66 10.45
N GLY A 72 9.96 -7.36 9.54
CA GLY A 72 10.36 -7.40 8.15
C GLY A 72 9.20 -7.68 7.19
N TRP A 73 9.53 -7.87 5.93
CA TRP A 73 8.60 -8.07 4.83
C TRP A 73 7.57 -9.18 5.10
N GLN A 74 8.04 -10.33 5.65
CA GLN A 74 7.13 -11.45 5.94
C GLN A 74 6.14 -11.11 7.04
N ASP A 75 6.58 -10.46 8.13
CA ASP A 75 5.67 -10.09 9.22
C ASP A 75 4.58 -9.12 8.73
N TRP A 76 4.93 -8.21 7.81
CA TRP A 76 3.98 -7.26 7.22
C TRP A 76 3.04 -7.91 6.23
N TYR A 77 3.55 -8.86 5.45
CA TYR A 77 2.74 -9.65 4.52
C TYR A 77 1.75 -10.54 5.28
N ASP A 78 2.19 -11.23 6.32
CA ASP A 78 1.35 -12.12 7.14
C ASP A 78 0.19 -11.34 7.80
N GLU A 79 0.45 -10.12 8.29
CA GLU A 79 -0.60 -9.24 8.82
C GLU A 79 -1.62 -8.88 7.74
N LEU A 80 -1.13 -8.49 6.55
CA LEU A 80 -2.01 -8.13 5.44
C LEU A 80 -2.83 -9.31 4.96
N GLU A 81 -2.24 -10.49 4.88
CA GLU A 81 -2.89 -11.74 4.50
C GLU A 81 -3.98 -12.14 5.51
N GLN A 82 -3.72 -12.02 6.81
CA GLN A 82 -4.71 -12.28 7.85
C GLN A 82 -5.93 -11.33 7.76
N GLU A 83 -5.70 -10.05 7.48
CA GLU A 83 -6.80 -9.09 7.28
C GLU A 83 -7.57 -9.36 5.99
N PHE A 84 -6.90 -9.82 4.93
CA PHE A 84 -7.54 -10.28 3.71
C PHE A 84 -8.47 -11.48 3.98
N ASP A 85 -8.00 -12.47 4.72
CA ASP A 85 -8.80 -13.66 5.08
C ASP A 85 -10.05 -13.28 5.89
N LYS A 86 -9.93 -12.29 6.80
CA LYS A 86 -11.09 -11.79 7.57
C LYS A 86 -12.11 -11.09 6.67
N LEU A 87 -11.65 -10.26 5.72
CA LEU A 87 -12.55 -9.62 4.75
C LEU A 87 -13.21 -10.66 3.84
N SER A 88 -12.45 -11.59 3.29
CA SER A 88 -12.94 -12.63 2.37
C SER A 88 -13.95 -13.58 3.04
N ALA A 89 -13.87 -13.75 4.36
CA ALA A 89 -14.87 -14.52 5.10
C ALA A 89 -16.24 -13.82 5.22
N ASN A 90 -16.30 -12.49 4.98
CA ASN A 90 -17.48 -11.66 5.19
C ASN A 90 -17.91 -10.86 3.96
N CYS A 91 -17.13 -10.93 2.88
CA CYS A 91 -17.38 -10.20 1.63
C CYS A 91 -17.36 -11.15 0.45
N ASP A 92 -18.20 -10.88 -0.56
CA ASP A 92 -18.29 -11.67 -1.77
C ASP A 92 -17.10 -11.44 -2.70
N GLN A 93 -16.57 -10.23 -2.69
CA GLN A 93 -15.39 -9.83 -3.47
C GLN A 93 -14.48 -8.90 -2.65
N VAL A 94 -13.18 -9.01 -2.84
CA VAL A 94 -12.20 -8.17 -2.13
C VAL A 94 -11.24 -7.51 -3.12
N VAL A 95 -11.15 -6.18 -3.04
CA VAL A 95 -10.13 -5.36 -3.73
C VAL A 95 -9.01 -5.04 -2.75
N VAL A 96 -7.77 -5.12 -3.21
CA VAL A 96 -6.59 -4.81 -2.38
C VAL A 96 -5.89 -3.57 -2.90
N GLY A 97 -5.39 -2.73 -2.00
CA GLY A 97 -4.68 -1.53 -2.40
C GLY A 97 -3.60 -1.12 -1.42
N GLY A 98 -2.73 -0.22 -1.88
CA GLY A 98 -1.69 0.27 -0.98
C GLY A 98 -0.83 1.39 -1.54
N LEU A 99 -0.21 2.10 -0.60
CA LEU A 99 0.75 3.17 -0.85
C LEU A 99 2.18 2.63 -0.74
N SER A 100 3.04 2.93 -1.72
CA SER A 100 4.48 2.66 -1.63
C SER A 100 4.78 1.17 -1.39
N MET A 101 5.45 0.82 -0.29
CA MET A 101 5.65 -0.56 0.15
C MET A 101 4.31 -1.32 0.26
N GLY A 102 3.26 -0.67 0.76
CA GLY A 102 1.92 -1.28 0.85
C GLY A 102 1.37 -1.69 -0.51
N GLY A 103 1.65 -0.93 -1.58
CA GLY A 103 1.35 -1.33 -2.95
C GLY A 103 2.12 -2.57 -3.40
N GLY A 104 3.39 -2.69 -2.97
CA GLY A 104 4.18 -3.91 -3.19
C GLY A 104 3.59 -5.14 -2.47
N LEU A 105 3.13 -4.95 -1.22
CA LEU A 105 2.46 -6.02 -0.46
C LEU A 105 1.11 -6.41 -1.08
N ALA A 106 0.33 -5.44 -1.57
CA ALA A 106 -0.92 -5.69 -2.29
C ALA A 106 -0.70 -6.51 -3.57
N LEU A 107 0.34 -6.18 -4.34
CA LEU A 107 0.73 -6.97 -5.53
C LEU A 107 1.16 -8.39 -5.16
N LYS A 108 1.91 -8.57 -4.06
CA LYS A 108 2.30 -9.90 -3.59
C LYS A 108 1.08 -10.72 -3.20
N LEU A 109 0.13 -10.12 -2.48
CA LEU A 109 -1.12 -10.76 -2.11
C LEU A 109 -1.96 -11.16 -3.34
N ALA A 110 -2.07 -10.27 -4.32
CA ALA A 110 -2.75 -10.57 -5.59
C ALA A 110 -2.08 -11.72 -6.36
N ALA A 111 -0.75 -11.78 -6.36
CA ALA A 111 0.01 -12.87 -6.98
C ALA A 111 -0.21 -14.23 -6.30
N ASP A 112 -0.37 -14.24 -4.97
CA ASP A 112 -0.51 -15.46 -4.18
C ASP A 112 -1.96 -15.95 -4.12
N ARG A 113 -2.93 -15.04 -4.03
CA ARG A 113 -4.36 -15.35 -3.88
C ARG A 113 -5.10 -15.47 -5.22
N GLY A 114 -4.49 -15.03 -6.30
CA GLY A 114 -5.06 -15.18 -7.64
C GLY A 114 -6.48 -14.59 -7.74
N ASN A 115 -7.45 -15.40 -8.17
CA ASN A 115 -8.83 -14.96 -8.41
C ASN A 115 -9.62 -14.58 -7.15
N ASP A 116 -9.09 -14.82 -5.94
CA ASP A 116 -9.72 -14.35 -4.70
C ASP A 116 -9.62 -12.83 -4.54
N VAL A 117 -8.70 -12.20 -5.30
CA VAL A 117 -8.56 -10.73 -5.38
C VAL A 117 -9.25 -10.23 -6.63
N ALA A 118 -10.29 -9.40 -6.48
CA ALA A 118 -11.09 -8.86 -7.57
C ALA A 118 -10.36 -7.76 -8.37
N GLY A 119 -9.49 -6.99 -7.72
CA GLY A 119 -8.74 -5.90 -8.35
C GLY A 119 -7.65 -5.34 -7.42
N VAL A 120 -6.72 -4.58 -8.01
CA VAL A 120 -5.59 -4.00 -7.26
C VAL A 120 -5.53 -2.49 -7.49
N ILE A 121 -5.40 -1.70 -6.42
CA ILE A 121 -5.25 -0.24 -6.50
C ILE A 121 -3.90 0.17 -5.90
N LEU A 122 -3.07 0.79 -6.70
CA LEU A 122 -1.70 1.14 -6.35
C LEU A 122 -1.50 2.65 -6.34
N VAL A 123 -0.91 3.18 -5.28
CA VAL A 123 -0.51 4.59 -5.19
C VAL A 123 1.00 4.65 -4.95
N ASN A 124 1.75 5.20 -5.90
CA ASN A 124 3.21 5.32 -5.84
C ASN A 124 3.90 4.02 -5.37
N ALA A 125 3.42 2.86 -5.86
CA ALA A 125 3.84 1.55 -5.39
C ALA A 125 5.33 1.29 -5.62
N ALA A 126 6.00 0.72 -4.62
CA ALA A 126 7.43 0.47 -4.61
C ALA A 126 7.74 -1.04 -4.78
N VAL A 127 8.34 -1.41 -5.90
CA VAL A 127 8.81 -2.77 -6.20
C VAL A 127 10.29 -2.83 -6.59
N ALA A 128 10.89 -1.64 -6.81
CA ALA A 128 12.28 -1.47 -7.18
C ALA A 128 12.77 -0.07 -6.78
N SER A 129 14.07 0.16 -6.88
CA SER A 129 14.68 1.49 -6.81
C SER A 129 15.93 1.53 -7.67
N SER A 130 16.15 2.66 -8.35
CA SER A 130 17.37 2.96 -9.08
C SER A 130 18.50 3.46 -8.18
N ASN A 131 18.24 3.71 -6.89
CA ASN A 131 19.24 4.19 -5.94
C ASN A 131 20.30 3.12 -5.63
N LYS A 132 21.49 3.30 -6.21
CA LYS A 132 22.63 2.38 -6.03
C LYS A 132 23.11 2.27 -4.57
N GLN A 133 22.82 3.26 -3.72
CA GLN A 133 23.21 3.21 -2.30
C GLN A 133 22.50 2.06 -1.56
N LEU A 134 21.33 1.63 -2.02
CA LEU A 134 20.62 0.48 -1.46
C LEU A 134 21.39 -0.83 -1.60
N LEU A 135 22.34 -0.94 -2.53
CA LEU A 135 23.21 -2.09 -2.68
C LEU A 135 24.13 -2.28 -1.45
N ALA A 136 24.42 -1.23 -0.69
CA ALA A 136 25.23 -1.31 0.52
C ALA A 136 24.42 -1.75 1.77
N VAL A 137 23.10 -1.72 1.73
CA VAL A 137 22.22 -2.05 2.87
C VAL A 137 22.49 -3.43 3.47
N PRO A 138 22.72 -4.51 2.70
CA PRO A 138 23.01 -5.84 3.26
C PRO A 138 24.25 -5.87 4.15
N LEU A 139 25.24 -5.00 3.89
CA LEU A 139 26.43 -4.87 4.71
C LEU A 139 26.20 -3.89 5.86
N LEU A 140 25.68 -2.70 5.57
CA LEU A 140 25.47 -1.62 6.54
C LEU A 140 24.54 -2.02 7.69
N LYS A 141 23.45 -2.76 7.41
CA LYS A 141 22.48 -3.21 8.43
C LYS A 141 23.08 -4.06 9.55
N ARG A 142 24.33 -4.55 9.40
CA ARG A 142 25.04 -5.34 10.42
C ARG A 142 25.69 -4.45 11.47
N VAL A 143 26.03 -3.23 11.11
CA VAL A 143 26.81 -2.30 11.96
C VAL A 143 26.08 -0.99 12.25
N ILE A 144 25.18 -0.57 11.38
CA ILE A 144 24.39 0.65 11.52
C ILE A 144 22.91 0.27 11.66
N PRO A 145 22.24 0.60 12.77
CA PRO A 145 20.85 0.19 12.99
C PRO A 145 19.84 1.01 12.16
N SER A 146 20.13 2.28 11.88
CA SER A 146 19.23 3.17 11.12
C SER A 146 20.00 4.34 10.49
N MET A 147 19.42 4.95 9.46
CA MET A 147 19.89 6.16 8.79
C MET A 147 18.79 7.22 8.79
N PRO A 148 19.10 8.52 8.58
CA PRO A 148 18.09 9.52 8.27
C PRO A 148 17.26 9.11 7.06
N GLY A 149 15.94 9.37 7.09
CA GLY A 149 15.00 9.06 6.01
C GLY A 149 14.31 10.31 5.49
N ILE A 150 13.69 10.18 4.31
CA ILE A 150 12.74 11.16 3.80
C ILE A 150 11.42 10.88 4.53
N THR A 151 10.86 11.89 5.14
CA THR A 151 9.56 11.86 5.79
C THR A 151 8.71 13.00 5.26
N ASN A 152 7.41 12.82 5.27
CA ASN A 152 6.49 13.90 4.94
C ASN A 152 6.65 14.44 3.51
N ASP A 153 6.85 13.55 2.53
CA ASP A 153 6.88 13.94 1.12
C ASP A 153 5.46 14.22 0.60
N ILE A 154 4.93 15.38 1.00
CA ILE A 154 3.58 15.89 0.72
C ILE A 154 3.71 17.33 0.22
N LYS A 155 3.07 17.62 -0.92
CA LYS A 155 3.09 18.94 -1.56
C LYS A 155 2.13 19.92 -0.88
N LYS A 156 1.01 19.40 -0.35
CA LYS A 156 -0.05 20.19 0.28
C LYS A 156 0.42 20.79 1.61
N PRO A 157 0.40 22.12 1.77
CA PRO A 157 0.82 22.77 3.01
C PRO A 157 -0.03 22.33 4.23
N GLY A 158 0.63 22.15 5.37
CA GLY A 158 -0.03 21.85 6.64
C GLY A 158 -0.44 20.39 6.83
N GLN A 159 -0.19 19.52 5.85
CA GLN A 159 -0.36 18.09 6.01
C GLN A 159 0.90 17.44 6.57
N VAL A 160 0.72 16.42 7.41
CA VAL A 160 1.82 15.70 8.03
C VAL A 160 1.56 14.20 7.96
N GLU A 161 2.53 13.45 7.44
CA GLU A 161 2.59 12.01 7.59
C GLU A 161 3.22 11.65 8.94
N TYR A 162 2.51 10.87 9.74
CA TYR A 162 3.02 10.35 11.01
C TYR A 162 3.88 9.10 10.77
N GLY A 163 5.11 9.32 10.35
CA GLY A 163 6.12 8.29 10.10
C GLY A 163 7.38 8.47 10.95
N TYR A 164 8.37 7.61 10.74
CA TYR A 164 9.66 7.74 11.42
C TYR A 164 10.60 8.61 10.59
N ASP A 165 11.32 9.51 11.26
CA ASP A 165 12.41 10.34 10.71
C ASP A 165 13.68 9.53 10.39
N ARG A 166 13.68 8.23 10.73
CA ARG A 166 14.79 7.30 10.53
C ARG A 166 14.34 6.03 9.81
N VAL A 167 15.17 5.58 8.89
CA VAL A 167 15.03 4.33 8.15
C VAL A 167 15.72 3.21 8.92
N PRO A 168 15.01 2.23 9.48
CA PRO A 168 15.60 1.07 10.16
C PRO A 168 16.19 0.11 9.12
N LEU A 169 17.52 -0.11 9.18
CA LEU A 169 18.24 -0.78 8.07
C LEU A 169 18.01 -2.29 7.98
N LYS A 170 17.70 -2.98 9.09
CA LYS A 170 17.35 -4.41 9.01
C LYS A 170 15.99 -4.57 8.34
N ALA A 171 15.01 -3.76 8.72
CA ALA A 171 13.68 -3.73 8.10
C ALA A 171 13.76 -3.38 6.61
N LEU A 172 14.52 -2.32 6.25
CA LEU A 172 14.78 -1.97 4.85
C LEU A 172 15.42 -3.13 4.08
N GLY A 173 16.42 -3.78 4.65
CA GLY A 173 17.08 -4.93 4.03
C GLY A 173 16.14 -6.12 3.83
N SER A 174 15.14 -6.30 4.71
CA SER A 174 14.09 -7.31 4.54
C SER A 174 13.14 -6.93 3.40
N MET A 175 12.68 -5.67 3.33
CA MET A 175 11.86 -5.16 2.23
C MET A 175 12.54 -5.34 0.87
N LEU A 176 13.82 -4.97 0.75
CA LEU A 176 14.58 -5.13 -0.50
C LEU A 176 14.72 -6.60 -0.92
N ALA A 177 14.81 -7.52 0.03
CA ALA A 177 14.78 -8.97 -0.26
C ALA A 177 13.39 -9.39 -0.76
N GLY A 178 12.31 -8.96 -0.09
CA GLY A 178 10.93 -9.22 -0.50
C GLY A 178 10.61 -8.70 -1.91
N TRP A 179 11.16 -7.54 -2.30
CA TRP A 179 11.00 -7.04 -3.67
C TRP A 179 11.58 -7.97 -4.76
N LYS A 180 12.61 -8.75 -4.45
CA LYS A 180 13.16 -9.73 -5.43
C LYS A 180 12.16 -10.85 -5.68
N ASP A 181 11.54 -11.35 -4.61
CA ASP A 181 10.54 -12.40 -4.71
C ASP A 181 9.26 -11.87 -5.36
N LEU A 182 8.81 -10.68 -4.97
CA LEU A 182 7.67 -10.01 -5.59
C LEU A 182 7.88 -9.85 -7.11
N ARG A 183 9.03 -9.31 -7.56
CA ARG A 183 9.26 -9.13 -9.01
C ARG A 183 9.25 -10.45 -9.78
N ARG A 184 9.71 -11.55 -9.19
CA ARG A 184 9.59 -12.89 -9.80
C ARG A 184 8.12 -13.32 -9.91
N ASP A 185 7.27 -12.89 -8.97
CA ASP A 185 5.87 -13.27 -8.89
C ASP A 185 4.93 -12.32 -9.65
N LEU A 186 5.37 -11.13 -10.09
CA LEU A 186 4.56 -10.18 -10.87
C LEU A 186 3.83 -10.81 -12.07
N PRO A 187 4.41 -11.76 -12.83
CA PRO A 187 3.68 -12.43 -13.91
C PRO A 187 2.45 -13.25 -13.46
N LYS A 188 2.29 -13.51 -12.16
CA LYS A 188 1.10 -14.18 -11.62
C LYS A 188 -0.06 -13.22 -11.39
N VAL A 189 0.19 -11.90 -11.38
CA VAL A 189 -0.84 -10.88 -11.19
C VAL A 189 -1.61 -10.71 -12.49
N THR A 190 -2.85 -11.18 -12.49
CA THR A 190 -3.77 -11.16 -13.65
C THR A 190 -4.97 -10.25 -13.46
N GLN A 191 -5.21 -9.79 -12.23
CA GLN A 191 -6.33 -8.94 -11.84
C GLN A 191 -6.25 -7.56 -12.52
N PRO A 192 -7.39 -6.88 -12.76
CA PRO A 192 -7.40 -5.47 -13.14
C PRO A 192 -6.61 -4.62 -12.15
N ILE A 193 -5.88 -3.63 -12.66
CA ILE A 193 -5.03 -2.74 -11.84
C ILE A 193 -5.35 -1.29 -12.13
N LEU A 194 -5.59 -0.50 -11.08
CA LEU A 194 -5.59 0.94 -11.12
C LEU A 194 -4.28 1.45 -10.48
N LEU A 195 -3.43 2.07 -11.28
CA LEU A 195 -2.09 2.51 -10.87
C LEU A 195 -2.00 4.03 -10.88
N PHE A 196 -1.94 4.65 -9.71
CA PHE A 196 -1.65 6.06 -9.54
C PHE A 196 -0.15 6.28 -9.36
N ARG A 197 0.40 7.24 -10.09
CA ARG A 197 1.80 7.64 -10.01
C ARG A 197 1.93 9.16 -10.01
N SER A 198 2.59 9.70 -8.99
CA SER A 198 2.93 11.13 -8.95
C SER A 198 3.93 11.48 -10.06
N ALA A 199 3.69 12.62 -10.73
CA ALA A 199 4.63 13.15 -11.72
C ALA A 199 5.96 13.52 -11.05
N GLU A 200 5.90 14.01 -9.80
CA GLU A 200 7.03 14.34 -8.95
C GLU A 200 6.97 13.54 -7.65
N ASP A 201 7.91 12.59 -7.48
CA ASP A 201 8.01 11.70 -6.31
C ASP A 201 9.48 11.64 -5.89
N HIS A 202 9.81 12.05 -4.65
CA HIS A 202 11.18 12.11 -4.15
C HIS A 202 11.61 10.84 -3.41
N VAL A 203 10.72 9.84 -3.30
CA VAL A 203 10.95 8.57 -2.58
C VAL A 203 11.01 7.39 -3.55
N VAL A 204 10.03 7.26 -4.44
CA VAL A 204 9.91 6.16 -5.41
C VAL A 204 10.11 6.69 -6.82
N ASP A 205 11.16 6.25 -7.47
CA ASP A 205 11.42 6.63 -8.86
C ASP A 205 10.48 5.89 -9.85
N PRO A 206 10.31 6.41 -11.09
CA PRO A 206 9.37 5.87 -12.06
C PRO A 206 9.66 4.42 -12.51
N SER A 207 10.78 3.82 -12.09
CA SER A 207 11.11 2.43 -12.48
C SER A 207 10.13 1.43 -11.91
N SER A 208 9.60 1.66 -10.69
CA SER A 208 8.62 0.77 -10.08
C SER A 208 7.35 0.66 -10.91
N ALA A 209 6.74 1.80 -11.31
CA ALA A 209 5.53 1.80 -12.14
C ALA A 209 5.77 1.10 -13.49
N ARG A 210 6.92 1.38 -14.15
CA ARG A 210 7.30 0.72 -15.42
C ARG A 210 7.46 -0.79 -15.27
N ILE A 211 8.10 -1.25 -14.19
CA ILE A 211 8.26 -2.68 -13.90
C ILE A 211 6.89 -3.32 -13.69
N ILE A 212 6.04 -2.74 -12.88
CA ILE A 212 4.68 -3.24 -12.64
C ILE A 212 3.95 -3.37 -13.98
N ALA A 213 3.78 -2.27 -14.73
CA ALA A 213 3.03 -2.26 -15.97
C ALA A 213 3.57 -3.22 -17.04
N SER A 214 4.89 -3.49 -17.04
CA SER A 214 5.51 -4.35 -18.05
C SER A 214 5.62 -5.83 -17.65
N GLN A 215 5.49 -6.18 -16.36
CA GLN A 215 5.73 -7.54 -15.87
C GLN A 215 4.51 -8.25 -15.34
N VAL A 216 3.42 -7.54 -15.02
CA VAL A 216 2.14 -8.18 -14.68
C VAL A 216 1.51 -8.83 -15.91
N SER A 217 0.69 -9.86 -15.70
CA SER A 217 -0.11 -10.49 -16.74
C SER A 217 -1.55 -9.93 -16.82
N SER A 218 -1.82 -8.86 -16.09
CA SER A 218 -3.11 -8.16 -16.17
C SER A 218 -3.36 -7.64 -17.59
N ARG A 219 -4.59 -7.81 -18.06
CA ARG A 219 -5.07 -7.27 -19.36
C ARG A 219 -5.67 -5.87 -19.24
N ASP A 220 -5.93 -5.42 -18.02
CA ASP A 220 -6.49 -4.10 -17.71
C ASP A 220 -5.59 -3.41 -16.67
N VAL A 221 -4.67 -2.59 -17.14
CA VAL A 221 -3.80 -1.75 -16.32
C VAL A 221 -4.09 -0.29 -16.66
N GLN A 222 -4.78 0.39 -15.76
CA GLN A 222 -5.18 1.78 -15.90
C GLN A 222 -4.20 2.67 -15.13
N GLU A 223 -3.32 3.38 -15.82
CA GLU A 223 -2.41 4.34 -15.20
C GLU A 223 -3.04 5.75 -15.11
N ARG A 224 -2.84 6.40 -13.97
CA ARG A 224 -3.22 7.79 -13.69
C ARG A 224 -2.01 8.56 -13.18
N ILE A 225 -1.72 9.68 -13.81
CA ILE A 225 -0.65 10.59 -13.37
C ILE A 225 -1.24 11.62 -12.42
N LEU A 226 -0.61 11.76 -11.26
CA LEU A 226 -0.95 12.74 -10.23
C LEU A 226 -0.01 13.95 -10.39
N GLU A 227 -0.54 15.04 -10.96
CA GLU A 227 0.27 16.22 -11.32
C GLU A 227 0.53 17.13 -10.12
N ASN A 228 -0.23 16.97 -9.04
CA ASN A 228 -0.26 17.94 -7.94
C ASN A 228 0.09 17.35 -6.58
N SER A 229 0.64 16.14 -6.56
CA SER A 229 1.00 15.43 -5.34
C SER A 229 2.42 14.88 -5.42
N TYR A 230 3.06 14.78 -4.24
CA TYR A 230 4.31 14.05 -4.04
C TYR A 230 4.05 12.61 -3.63
N HIS A 231 5.02 11.97 -2.95
CA HIS A 231 4.96 10.53 -2.66
C HIS A 231 3.72 10.09 -1.87
N VAL A 232 3.37 10.81 -0.79
CA VAL A 232 2.23 10.45 0.09
C VAL A 232 0.93 11.02 -0.48
N ALA A 233 0.61 10.68 -1.73
CA ALA A 233 -0.48 11.26 -2.49
C ALA A 233 -1.87 11.04 -1.86
N THR A 234 -2.01 10.05 -0.99
CA THR A 234 -3.25 9.78 -0.24
C THR A 234 -3.58 10.86 0.82
N LEU A 235 -2.62 11.73 1.15
CA LEU A 235 -2.82 12.89 2.04
C LEU A 235 -2.63 14.22 1.30
N ASP A 236 -2.32 14.19 0.01
CA ASP A 236 -1.91 15.34 -0.78
C ASP A 236 -3.06 15.93 -1.61
N ASN A 237 -2.75 16.84 -2.53
CA ASN A 237 -3.73 17.59 -3.31
C ASN A 237 -4.60 16.71 -4.21
N ASP A 238 -4.05 15.63 -4.78
CA ASP A 238 -4.80 14.71 -5.65
C ASP A 238 -5.52 13.58 -4.87
N ALA A 239 -5.49 13.57 -3.53
CA ALA A 239 -6.17 12.56 -2.72
C ALA A 239 -7.66 12.41 -3.06
N PRO A 240 -8.45 13.49 -3.27
CA PRO A 240 -9.85 13.35 -3.68
C PRO A 240 -10.03 12.59 -4.99
N SER A 241 -9.17 12.84 -5.98
CA SER A 241 -9.19 12.14 -7.26
C SER A 241 -8.86 10.65 -7.11
N ILE A 242 -7.86 10.32 -6.27
CA ILE A 242 -7.53 8.93 -5.95
C ILE A 242 -8.76 8.23 -5.35
N PHE A 243 -9.45 8.87 -4.42
CA PHE A 243 -10.60 8.28 -3.73
C PHE A 243 -11.78 8.04 -4.67
N GLU A 244 -12.14 9.03 -5.47
CA GLU A 244 -13.24 8.94 -6.45
C GLU A 244 -12.97 7.91 -7.57
N GLU A 245 -11.76 7.93 -8.13
CA GLU A 245 -11.38 6.95 -9.16
C GLU A 245 -11.32 5.52 -8.59
N SER A 246 -10.93 5.37 -7.31
CA SER A 246 -10.97 4.07 -6.63
C SER A 246 -12.39 3.54 -6.52
N VAL A 247 -13.37 4.37 -6.16
CA VAL A 247 -14.80 3.97 -6.12
C VAL A 247 -15.28 3.49 -7.49
N LYS A 248 -14.96 4.24 -8.56
CA LYS A 248 -15.33 3.86 -9.92
C LYS A 248 -14.69 2.53 -10.33
N PHE A 249 -13.40 2.36 -10.04
CA PHE A 249 -12.68 1.13 -10.33
C PHE A 249 -13.23 -0.06 -9.55
N ILE A 250 -13.50 0.09 -8.25
CA ILE A 250 -14.09 -0.97 -7.43
C ILE A 250 -15.41 -1.41 -8.04
N ARG A 251 -16.33 -0.49 -8.37
CA ARG A 251 -17.61 -0.81 -9.02
C ARG A 251 -17.43 -1.50 -10.37
N GLN A 252 -16.42 -1.10 -11.14
CA GLN A 252 -16.10 -1.73 -12.43
C GLN A 252 -15.68 -3.20 -12.28
N VAL A 253 -14.86 -3.52 -11.28
CA VAL A 253 -14.28 -4.87 -11.12
C VAL A 253 -15.12 -5.80 -10.26
N THR A 254 -16.06 -5.25 -9.48
CA THR A 254 -16.96 -6.01 -8.60
C THR A 254 -18.43 -5.92 -9.03
N GLY A 255 -18.75 -5.07 -9.99
CA GLY A 255 -20.11 -4.96 -10.50
C GLY A 255 -20.54 -6.19 -11.31
N PRO A 256 -21.86 -6.33 -11.54
CA PRO A 256 -22.39 -7.44 -12.32
C PRO A 256 -22.01 -7.36 -13.79
#